data_f08537815600c0d723a3a24c04a00661
#
_entry.id   f08537815600c0d723a3a24c04a00661
#
_cell.length_a   1.000
_cell.length_b   1.000
_cell.length_c   1.000
_cell.angle_alpha   90.00
_cell.angle_beta   90.00
_cell.angle_gamma   90.00
#
_symmetry.space_group_name_H-M   'P 1'
#
loop_
_entity.id
_entity.type
_entity.pdbx_description
1 polymer ?
#
loop_
_entity_poly.entity_id
_entity_poly.type
_entity_poly.pdbx_seq_one_letter_code
_entity_poly.pdbx_strand_id
1 'polypeptide(L)'
;MQERFLVTGGLGCIGAWVVRNLVHEGTPVTVFDLASEPHRIKLIMTAREVERINFISGDIGDLNAVKSAVQQSEVTHLIHLAALQVPFCRADPSLGARVNVVGTVNVFEATKQAGLKHVVYASSVAVYGLSEEYPEGVIDHHSVLRPRTHYGVYKQANEGTARIYWMDDGISSIGLRPYTLYGPGRDQGMTSSPTKAMLSAAAGRAFHIPYGGRGCMQYNDDIAKMFIRAARIPYQGAEVFNVRGSVADMSEVVAAIEAAKPSVKGKITFDPKPLPLPEELDDTPLRGLLGDLPETPLSKGVKATIEFFQQALADGRITVES
;
A
#
# COMPACT_ATOMS: atom_id res chain seq x y z
N MET A 1 16.69 22.82 -2.35
CA MET A 1 17.28 21.70 -1.56
C MET A 1 17.01 20.42 -2.35
N GLN A 2 17.96 19.48 -2.42
CA GLN A 2 17.74 18.21 -3.12
C GLN A 2 16.76 17.35 -2.31
N GLU A 3 15.77 16.73 -2.99
CA GLU A 3 14.85 15.80 -2.34
C GLU A 3 15.59 14.57 -1.81
N ARG A 4 15.25 14.13 -0.59
CA ARG A 4 15.73 12.92 0.04
C ARG A 4 14.58 12.24 0.77
N PHE A 5 14.20 11.07 0.31
CA PHE A 5 13.07 10.34 0.86
C PHE A 5 13.49 9.32 1.90
N LEU A 6 12.73 9.26 3.00
CA LEU A 6 12.72 8.13 3.92
C LEU A 6 11.40 7.38 3.75
N VAL A 7 11.48 6.10 3.45
CA VAL A 7 10.32 5.21 3.31
C VAL A 7 10.37 4.15 4.40
N THR A 8 9.53 4.28 5.42
CA THR A 8 9.38 3.20 6.40
C THR A 8 8.48 2.12 5.85
N GLY A 9 8.82 0.86 6.10
CA GLY A 9 8.11 -0.26 5.45
C GLY A 9 8.42 -0.36 3.95
N GLY A 10 9.59 0.12 3.53
CA GLY A 10 10.01 0.15 2.14
C GLY A 10 10.17 -1.23 1.48
N LEU A 11 10.30 -2.30 2.28
CA LEU A 11 10.33 -3.68 1.81
C LEU A 11 8.93 -4.29 1.64
N GLY A 12 7.87 -3.57 2.04
CA GLY A 12 6.47 -3.92 1.82
C GLY A 12 6.05 -3.77 0.35
N CYS A 13 4.81 -4.20 0.05
CA CYS A 13 4.27 -4.17 -1.31
C CYS A 13 4.27 -2.75 -1.93
N ILE A 14 3.63 -1.76 -1.27
CA ILE A 14 3.60 -0.37 -1.74
C ILE A 14 5.00 0.24 -1.67
N GLY A 15 5.72 -0.03 -0.56
CA GLY A 15 7.05 0.53 -0.32
C GLY A 15 8.05 0.18 -1.42
N ALA A 16 8.08 -1.06 -1.88
CA ALA A 16 8.96 -1.49 -2.96
C ALA A 16 8.72 -0.72 -4.27
N TRP A 17 7.46 -0.42 -4.60
CA TRP A 17 7.13 0.39 -5.78
C TRP A 17 7.42 1.88 -5.59
N VAL A 18 7.23 2.44 -4.39
CA VAL A 18 7.66 3.80 -4.05
C VAL A 18 9.17 3.92 -4.23
N VAL A 19 9.93 2.99 -3.66
CA VAL A 19 11.39 2.96 -3.77
C VAL A 19 11.84 2.84 -5.21
N ARG A 20 11.24 1.91 -5.98
CA ARG A 20 11.53 1.74 -7.42
C ARG A 20 11.32 3.04 -8.20
N ASN A 21 10.19 3.70 -8.01
CA ASN A 21 9.88 4.92 -8.75
C ASN A 21 10.87 6.05 -8.40
N LEU A 22 11.19 6.24 -7.11
CA LEU A 22 12.19 7.23 -6.70
C LEU A 22 13.58 6.95 -7.27
N VAL A 23 14.01 5.69 -7.28
CA VAL A 23 15.29 5.29 -7.90
C VAL A 23 15.29 5.54 -9.41
N HIS A 24 14.19 5.26 -10.12
CA HIS A 24 14.07 5.54 -11.56
C HIS A 24 14.11 7.03 -11.87
N GLU A 25 13.56 7.87 -11.01
CA GLU A 25 13.63 9.33 -11.11
C GLU A 25 15.02 9.90 -10.77
N GLY A 26 15.92 9.09 -10.20
CA GLY A 26 17.22 9.53 -9.70
C GLY A 26 17.16 10.22 -8.34
N THR A 27 16.03 10.09 -7.62
CA THR A 27 15.83 10.71 -6.30
C THR A 27 16.43 9.82 -5.21
N PRO A 28 17.30 10.35 -4.31
CA PRO A 28 17.83 9.61 -3.17
C PRO A 28 16.74 9.07 -2.26
N VAL A 29 16.81 7.79 -1.95
CA VAL A 29 15.84 7.10 -1.09
C VAL A 29 16.54 6.23 -0.05
N THR A 30 16.09 6.37 1.20
CA THR A 30 16.44 5.50 2.32
C THR A 30 15.23 4.65 2.67
N VAL A 31 15.43 3.36 2.81
CA VAL A 31 14.45 2.39 3.31
C VAL A 31 14.73 2.12 4.78
N PHE A 32 13.73 2.30 5.63
CA PHE A 32 13.74 1.87 7.02
C PHE A 32 12.75 0.72 7.21
N ASP A 33 13.26 -0.46 7.52
CA ASP A 33 12.42 -1.66 7.67
C ASP A 33 13.02 -2.62 8.71
N LEU A 34 12.19 -3.45 9.32
CA LEU A 34 12.64 -4.51 10.23
C LEU A 34 13.25 -5.69 9.47
N ALA A 35 12.71 -6.00 8.29
CA ALA A 35 13.21 -7.08 7.45
C ALA A 35 14.58 -6.72 6.84
N SER A 36 15.45 -7.72 6.69
CA SER A 36 16.76 -7.56 6.07
C SER A 36 16.79 -8.00 4.59
N GLU A 37 15.82 -8.82 4.17
CA GLU A 37 15.80 -9.38 2.81
C GLU A 37 14.81 -8.60 1.92
N PRO A 38 15.30 -7.86 0.92
CA PRO A 38 14.50 -7.02 0.05
C PRO A 38 13.90 -7.80 -1.14
N HIS A 39 13.27 -8.97 -0.91
CA HIS A 39 12.81 -9.86 -1.99
C HIS A 39 11.85 -9.18 -2.97
N ARG A 40 10.93 -8.31 -2.50
CA ARG A 40 10.00 -7.57 -3.40
C ARG A 40 10.71 -6.52 -4.23
N ILE A 41 11.69 -5.83 -3.64
CA ILE A 41 12.55 -4.88 -4.37
C ILE A 41 13.36 -5.63 -5.43
N LYS A 42 14.03 -6.73 -5.07
CA LYS A 42 14.80 -7.58 -6.02
C LYS A 42 13.92 -8.19 -7.12
N LEU A 43 12.63 -8.42 -6.84
CA LEU A 43 11.69 -8.89 -7.83
C LEU A 43 11.44 -7.86 -8.94
N ILE A 44 11.27 -6.58 -8.57
CA ILE A 44 10.82 -5.52 -9.49
C ILE A 44 11.92 -4.57 -9.95
N MET A 45 13.16 -4.75 -9.46
CA MET A 45 14.33 -3.91 -9.77
C MET A 45 15.52 -4.77 -10.14
N THR A 46 16.43 -4.21 -10.93
CA THR A 46 17.72 -4.81 -11.25
C THR A 46 18.70 -4.67 -10.07
N ALA A 47 19.74 -5.51 -10.03
CA ALA A 47 20.78 -5.41 -8.98
C ALA A 47 21.43 -4.01 -8.94
N ARG A 48 21.72 -3.42 -10.11
CA ARG A 48 22.30 -2.07 -10.22
C ARG A 48 21.39 -0.97 -9.65
N GLU A 49 20.08 -1.12 -9.76
CA GLU A 49 19.11 -0.18 -9.18
C GLU A 49 19.03 -0.35 -7.67
N VAL A 50 19.11 -1.60 -7.17
CA VAL A 50 19.11 -1.90 -5.73
C VAL A 50 20.33 -1.30 -5.02
N GLU A 51 21.50 -1.27 -5.66
CA GLU A 51 22.73 -0.64 -5.14
C GLU A 51 22.59 0.87 -4.88
N ARG A 52 21.57 1.53 -5.47
CA ARG A 52 21.30 2.96 -5.26
C ARG A 52 20.42 3.25 -4.05
N ILE A 53 19.96 2.22 -3.36
CA ILE A 53 19.08 2.35 -2.18
C ILE A 53 19.93 2.33 -0.92
N ASN A 54 19.69 3.28 -0.02
CA ASN A 54 20.24 3.21 1.33
C ASN A 54 19.29 2.40 2.21
N PHE A 55 19.78 1.33 2.85
CA PHE A 55 18.98 0.49 3.74
C PHE A 55 19.40 0.70 5.20
N ILE A 56 18.41 0.99 6.05
CA ILE A 56 18.58 1.05 7.52
C ILE A 56 17.63 0.01 8.13
N SER A 57 18.19 -0.98 8.80
CA SER A 57 17.38 -1.97 9.54
C SER A 57 17.00 -1.41 10.90
N GLY A 58 15.72 -1.52 11.28
CA GLY A 58 15.25 -1.08 12.59
C GLY A 58 13.77 -1.39 12.83
N ASP A 59 13.39 -1.41 14.11
CA ASP A 59 12.02 -1.60 14.56
C ASP A 59 11.29 -0.24 14.62
N ILE A 60 10.18 -0.12 13.90
CA ILE A 60 9.34 1.09 13.93
C ILE A 60 8.77 1.37 15.34
N GLY A 61 8.65 0.34 16.17
CA GLY A 61 8.25 0.45 17.58
C GLY A 61 9.33 1.00 18.51
N ASP A 62 10.55 1.22 18.00
CA ASP A 62 11.66 1.86 18.73
C ASP A 62 11.86 3.31 18.27
N LEU A 63 11.46 4.25 19.11
CA LEU A 63 11.58 5.68 18.83
C LEU A 63 13.01 6.12 18.51
N ASN A 64 14.02 5.56 19.21
CA ASN A 64 15.41 5.96 18.99
C ASN A 64 15.92 5.46 17.63
N ALA A 65 15.53 4.26 17.22
CA ALA A 65 15.86 3.75 15.89
C ALA A 65 15.25 4.63 14.79
N VAL A 66 13.98 5.03 14.93
CA VAL A 66 13.30 5.92 13.96
C VAL A 66 13.96 7.30 13.89
N LYS A 67 14.28 7.92 15.05
CA LYS A 67 15.00 9.21 15.12
C LYS A 67 16.35 9.13 14.43
N SER A 68 17.13 8.09 14.72
CA SER A 68 18.43 7.89 14.10
C SER A 68 18.32 7.74 12.58
N ALA A 69 17.34 7.01 12.09
CA ALA A 69 17.09 6.84 10.66
C ALA A 69 16.76 8.18 9.98
N VAL A 70 15.89 9.00 10.60
CA VAL A 70 15.53 10.32 10.09
C VAL A 70 16.75 11.24 10.01
N GLN A 71 17.59 11.27 11.05
CA GLN A 71 18.79 12.10 11.10
C GLN A 71 19.85 11.66 10.09
N GLN A 72 20.18 10.37 10.05
CA GLN A 72 21.21 9.81 9.15
C GLN A 72 20.85 9.98 7.66
N SER A 73 19.56 9.99 7.34
CA SER A 73 19.10 10.11 5.95
C SER A 73 18.99 11.56 5.46
N GLU A 74 19.20 12.55 6.31
CA GLU A 74 18.99 13.97 5.99
C GLU A 74 17.65 14.20 5.27
N VAL A 75 16.60 13.63 5.82
CA VAL A 75 15.27 13.49 5.19
C VAL A 75 14.65 14.84 4.88
N THR A 76 14.09 14.97 3.69
CA THR A 76 13.21 16.10 3.30
C THR A 76 11.76 15.65 3.13
N HIS A 77 11.53 14.39 2.77
CA HIS A 77 10.21 13.80 2.50
C HIS A 77 10.09 12.44 3.22
N LEU A 78 9.04 12.26 4.01
CA LEU A 78 8.80 11.05 4.77
C LEU A 78 7.50 10.37 4.32
N ILE A 79 7.62 9.09 3.90
CA ILE A 79 6.50 8.22 3.57
C ILE A 79 6.47 7.05 4.56
N HIS A 80 5.42 6.98 5.38
CA HIS A 80 5.26 5.96 6.42
C HIS A 80 4.31 4.85 5.95
N LEU A 81 4.87 3.67 5.65
CA LEU A 81 4.15 2.49 5.17
C LEU A 81 4.34 1.27 6.08
N ALA A 82 5.24 1.35 7.08
CA ALA A 82 5.49 0.25 8.02
C ALA A 82 4.22 -0.09 8.80
N ALA A 83 3.74 -1.32 8.66
CA ALA A 83 2.55 -1.80 9.33
C ALA A 83 2.45 -3.33 9.27
N LEU A 84 1.85 -3.94 10.28
CA LEU A 84 1.36 -5.31 10.24
C LEU A 84 -0.06 -5.34 9.67
N GLN A 85 -0.34 -6.29 8.78
CA GLN A 85 -1.64 -6.47 8.13
C GLN A 85 -2.63 -7.24 9.00
N VAL A 86 -3.91 -7.31 8.56
CA VAL A 86 -5.03 -7.93 9.27
C VAL A 86 -4.70 -9.30 9.88
N PRO A 87 -4.12 -10.29 9.16
CA PRO A 87 -3.84 -11.60 9.74
C PRO A 87 -2.86 -11.54 10.92
N PHE A 88 -1.82 -10.72 10.82
CA PHE A 88 -0.80 -10.57 11.86
C PHE A 88 -1.34 -9.84 13.10
N CYS A 89 -2.13 -8.77 12.90
CA CYS A 89 -2.79 -8.05 13.99
C CYS A 89 -3.83 -8.92 14.70
N ARG A 90 -4.44 -9.88 14.00
CA ARG A 90 -5.36 -10.85 14.59
C ARG A 90 -4.62 -11.91 15.40
N ALA A 91 -3.48 -12.39 14.92
CA ALA A 91 -2.66 -13.40 15.56
C ALA A 91 -2.01 -12.87 16.84
N ASP A 92 -1.50 -11.63 16.81
CA ASP A 92 -0.93 -10.94 17.97
C ASP A 92 -1.38 -9.46 17.97
N PRO A 93 -2.51 -9.16 18.67
CA PRO A 93 -3.01 -7.79 18.74
C PRO A 93 -2.06 -6.83 19.45
N SER A 94 -1.31 -7.28 20.46
CA SER A 94 -0.35 -6.45 21.18
C SER A 94 0.80 -6.01 20.29
N LEU A 95 1.41 -6.94 19.56
CA LEU A 95 2.42 -6.62 18.56
C LEU A 95 1.84 -5.74 17.45
N GLY A 96 0.59 -6.04 17.02
CA GLY A 96 -0.13 -5.22 16.05
C GLY A 96 -0.27 -3.77 16.49
N ALA A 97 -0.66 -3.51 17.74
CA ALA A 97 -0.76 -2.16 18.30
C ALA A 97 0.62 -1.48 18.39
N ARG A 98 1.65 -2.20 18.87
CA ARG A 98 3.01 -1.67 18.98
C ARG A 98 3.55 -1.23 17.61
N VAL A 99 3.41 -2.05 16.60
CA VAL A 99 3.91 -1.72 15.24
C VAL A 99 3.05 -0.64 14.59
N ASN A 100 1.72 -0.80 14.60
CA ASN A 100 0.85 0.08 13.81
C ASN A 100 0.55 1.41 14.52
N VAL A 101 0.34 1.43 15.85
CA VAL A 101 -0.02 2.64 16.58
C VAL A 101 1.23 3.32 17.15
N VAL A 102 1.99 2.62 17.99
CA VAL A 102 3.20 3.20 18.59
C VAL A 102 4.22 3.55 17.51
N GLY A 103 4.38 2.68 16.48
CA GLY A 103 5.26 2.98 15.34
C GLY A 103 4.86 4.27 14.60
N THR A 104 3.56 4.53 14.40
CA THR A 104 3.09 5.78 13.79
C THR A 104 3.39 6.98 14.69
N VAL A 105 3.15 6.89 16.01
CA VAL A 105 3.52 7.94 16.98
C VAL A 105 5.03 8.22 16.90
N ASN A 106 5.88 7.18 16.86
CA ASN A 106 7.33 7.32 16.76
C ASN A 106 7.77 8.07 15.49
N VAL A 107 7.07 7.82 14.36
CA VAL A 107 7.33 8.55 13.11
C VAL A 107 7.01 10.03 13.25
N PHE A 108 5.85 10.39 13.83
CA PHE A 108 5.49 11.78 14.06
C PHE A 108 6.45 12.46 15.06
N GLU A 109 6.83 11.78 16.15
CA GLU A 109 7.82 12.28 17.12
C GLU A 109 9.20 12.52 16.47
N ALA A 110 9.66 11.60 15.63
CA ALA A 110 10.91 11.78 14.90
C ALA A 110 10.82 12.95 13.89
N THR A 111 9.69 13.08 13.20
CA THR A 111 9.38 14.19 12.30
C THR A 111 9.44 15.54 13.04
N LYS A 112 8.77 15.64 14.19
CA LYS A 112 8.77 16.83 15.08
C LYS A 112 10.19 17.22 15.47
N GLN A 113 10.97 16.27 15.97
CA GLN A 113 12.33 16.54 16.46
C GLN A 113 13.32 16.90 15.33
N ALA A 114 13.11 16.39 14.13
CA ALA A 114 13.89 16.76 12.95
C ALA A 114 13.48 18.10 12.33
N GLY A 115 12.43 18.75 12.84
CA GLY A 115 11.91 19.99 12.30
C GLY A 115 11.19 19.85 10.96
N LEU A 116 10.89 18.61 10.54
CA LEU A 116 10.10 18.34 9.34
C LEU A 116 8.64 18.74 9.59
N LYS A 117 7.93 19.15 8.53
CA LYS A 117 6.57 19.69 8.64
C LYS A 117 5.50 18.89 7.92
N HIS A 118 5.87 17.78 7.30
CA HIS A 118 4.94 16.98 6.51
C HIS A 118 5.25 15.48 6.57
N VAL A 119 4.18 14.68 6.74
CA VAL A 119 4.23 13.20 6.72
C VAL A 119 3.15 12.68 5.80
N VAL A 120 3.50 11.76 4.89
CA VAL A 120 2.51 10.97 4.17
C VAL A 120 2.48 9.56 4.72
N TYR A 121 1.29 9.01 4.98
CA TYR A 121 1.17 7.70 5.60
C TYR A 121 0.04 6.86 5.01
N ALA A 122 0.19 5.54 5.13
CA ALA A 122 -0.86 4.62 4.74
C ALA A 122 -1.85 4.39 5.89
N SER A 123 -3.10 4.87 5.71
CA SER A 123 -4.28 4.33 6.38
C SER A 123 -4.77 3.09 5.61
N SER A 124 -6.06 2.81 5.58
CA SER A 124 -6.63 1.66 4.88
C SER A 124 -8.14 1.78 4.75
N VAL A 125 -8.73 1.20 3.71
CA VAL A 125 -10.18 0.97 3.64
C VAL A 125 -10.73 0.19 4.84
N ALA A 126 -9.91 -0.56 5.56
CA ALA A 126 -10.30 -1.33 6.74
C ALA A 126 -10.77 -0.47 7.94
N VAL A 127 -10.68 0.84 7.84
CA VAL A 127 -11.31 1.79 8.80
C VAL A 127 -12.82 1.85 8.63
N TYR A 128 -13.35 1.39 7.50
CA TYR A 128 -14.79 1.36 7.23
C TYR A 128 -15.45 0.05 7.66
N GLY A 129 -16.77 0.12 7.79
CA GLY A 129 -17.66 -1.01 7.99
C GLY A 129 -18.17 -1.62 6.68
N LEU A 130 -19.30 -2.32 6.74
CA LEU A 130 -19.96 -2.91 5.59
C LEU A 130 -20.70 -1.85 4.77
N SER A 131 -20.89 -2.10 3.46
CA SER A 131 -21.62 -1.19 2.56
C SER A 131 -23.03 -0.85 3.09
N GLU A 132 -23.74 -1.82 3.66
CA GLU A 132 -25.08 -1.64 4.21
C GLU A 132 -25.14 -0.73 5.46
N GLU A 133 -24.01 -0.41 6.06
CA GLU A 133 -23.93 0.54 7.18
C GLU A 133 -23.83 2.01 6.71
N TYR A 134 -23.79 2.23 5.40
CA TYR A 134 -23.66 3.54 4.76
C TYR A 134 -24.84 3.76 3.79
N PRO A 135 -25.85 4.54 4.19
CA PRO A 135 -27.11 4.64 3.47
C PRO A 135 -27.01 5.27 2.08
N GLU A 136 -25.91 5.95 1.76
CA GLU A 136 -25.77 6.73 0.52
C GLU A 136 -24.90 6.06 -0.58
N GLY A 137 -24.54 4.80 -0.42
CA GLY A 137 -23.89 3.98 -1.45
C GLY A 137 -22.39 4.22 -1.61
N VAL A 138 -21.95 5.37 -2.12
CA VAL A 138 -20.52 5.67 -2.29
C VAL A 138 -19.98 6.35 -1.03
N ILE A 139 -18.92 5.77 -0.46
CA ILE A 139 -18.32 6.24 0.78
C ILE A 139 -17.30 7.32 0.47
N ASP A 140 -17.53 8.53 0.97
CA ASP A 140 -16.55 9.61 0.94
C ASP A 140 -15.53 9.50 2.09
N HIS A 141 -14.50 10.35 2.07
CA HIS A 141 -13.41 10.29 3.06
C HIS A 141 -13.80 10.83 4.45
N HIS A 142 -14.95 11.54 4.58
CA HIS A 142 -15.52 12.01 5.85
C HIS A 142 -16.55 11.04 6.43
N SER A 143 -16.92 10.00 5.72
CA SER A 143 -17.88 9.00 6.19
C SER A 143 -17.44 8.38 7.52
N VAL A 144 -18.41 8.07 8.37
CA VAL A 144 -18.16 7.53 9.72
C VAL A 144 -17.31 6.26 9.67
N LEU A 145 -16.23 6.24 10.43
CA LEU A 145 -15.34 5.07 10.52
C LEU A 145 -15.96 3.99 11.41
N ARG A 146 -16.04 2.77 10.90
CA ARG A 146 -16.66 1.60 11.58
C ARG A 146 -15.77 0.36 11.42
N PRO A 147 -14.51 0.37 11.91
CA PRO A 147 -13.58 -0.73 11.70
C PRO A 147 -14.08 -2.02 12.35
N ARG A 148 -13.85 -3.15 11.66
CA ARG A 148 -14.27 -4.49 12.09
C ARG A 148 -13.09 -5.41 12.41
N THR A 149 -11.88 -4.88 12.44
CA THR A 149 -10.64 -5.61 12.73
C THR A 149 -9.73 -4.79 13.63
N HIS A 150 -8.86 -5.44 14.41
CA HIS A 150 -7.81 -4.74 15.18
C HIS A 150 -6.98 -3.82 14.27
N TYR A 151 -6.61 -4.31 13.08
CA TYR A 151 -5.89 -3.52 12.08
C TYR A 151 -6.63 -2.24 11.69
N GLY A 152 -7.94 -2.34 11.42
CA GLY A 152 -8.77 -1.17 11.09
C GLY A 152 -8.85 -0.17 12.24
N VAL A 153 -9.00 -0.65 13.50
CA VAL A 153 -8.96 0.21 14.70
C VAL A 153 -7.62 0.91 14.83
N TYR A 154 -6.50 0.21 14.56
CA TYR A 154 -5.17 0.84 14.63
C TYR A 154 -4.99 1.89 13.54
N LYS A 155 -5.49 1.65 12.33
CA LYS A 155 -5.48 2.65 11.26
C LYS A 155 -6.34 3.87 11.59
N GLN A 156 -7.52 3.67 12.17
CA GLN A 156 -8.36 4.77 12.68
C GLN A 156 -7.64 5.57 13.79
N ALA A 157 -6.94 4.90 14.71
CA ALA A 157 -6.14 5.58 15.73
C ALA A 157 -5.02 6.42 15.10
N ASN A 158 -4.37 5.94 14.02
CA ASN A 158 -3.34 6.69 13.31
C ASN A 158 -3.90 7.97 12.66
N GLU A 159 -5.11 7.91 12.08
CA GLU A 159 -5.79 9.09 11.52
C GLU A 159 -6.08 10.14 12.60
N GLY A 160 -6.57 9.71 13.77
CA GLY A 160 -6.75 10.59 14.93
C GLY A 160 -5.44 11.18 15.45
N THR A 161 -4.38 10.35 15.55
CA THR A 161 -3.05 10.77 15.98
C THR A 161 -2.47 11.84 15.04
N ALA A 162 -2.55 11.64 13.74
CA ALA A 162 -2.07 12.61 12.74
C ALA A 162 -2.76 13.98 12.90
N ARG A 163 -4.08 13.98 13.15
CA ARG A 163 -4.85 15.21 13.40
C ARG A 163 -4.36 15.94 14.65
N ILE A 164 -4.03 15.23 15.73
CA ILE A 164 -3.52 15.87 16.96
C ILE A 164 -2.14 16.49 16.70
N TYR A 165 -1.23 15.83 15.99
CA TYR A 165 0.07 16.42 15.65
C TYR A 165 -0.05 17.67 14.76
N TRP A 166 -1.09 17.76 13.93
CA TRP A 166 -1.38 19.00 13.21
C TRP A 166 -1.85 20.10 14.15
N MET A 167 -2.79 19.81 15.06
CA MET A 167 -3.37 20.80 15.98
C MET A 167 -2.36 21.33 16.98
N ASP A 168 -1.53 20.46 17.54
CA ASP A 168 -0.62 20.80 18.63
C ASP A 168 0.77 21.26 18.14
N ASP A 169 1.27 20.70 17.05
CA ASP A 169 2.66 20.86 16.61
C ASP A 169 2.79 21.45 15.18
N GLY A 170 1.70 21.63 14.47
CA GLY A 170 1.69 22.14 13.09
C GLY A 170 2.37 21.18 12.10
N ILE A 171 2.38 19.87 12.39
CA ILE A 171 2.90 18.84 11.48
C ILE A 171 1.75 18.42 10.58
N SER A 172 1.79 18.85 9.32
CA SER A 172 0.79 18.48 8.33
C SER A 172 0.94 17.02 7.90
N SER A 173 -0.16 16.41 7.47
CA SER A 173 -0.12 15.06 6.97
C SER A 173 -1.19 14.77 5.92
N ILE A 174 -0.86 13.87 4.99
CA ILE A 174 -1.80 13.27 4.05
C ILE A 174 -1.82 11.78 4.32
N GLY A 175 -2.96 11.26 4.78
CA GLY A 175 -3.23 9.84 4.86
C GLY A 175 -3.89 9.35 3.57
N LEU A 176 -3.52 8.19 3.07
CA LEU A 176 -4.23 7.52 1.99
C LEU A 176 -4.83 6.22 2.50
N ARG A 177 -6.04 5.86 2.04
CA ARG A 177 -6.74 4.61 2.37
C ARG A 177 -6.70 3.65 1.17
N PRO A 178 -5.60 2.90 0.97
CA PRO A 178 -5.57 1.86 -0.05
C PRO A 178 -6.62 0.77 0.21
N TYR A 179 -7.06 0.12 -0.88
CA TYR A 179 -8.03 -0.98 -0.87
C TYR A 179 -7.36 -2.29 -1.30
N THR A 180 -7.86 -2.98 -2.34
CA THR A 180 -7.26 -4.21 -2.86
C THR A 180 -6.18 -3.89 -3.87
N LEU A 181 -4.95 -3.97 -3.39
CA LEU A 181 -3.76 -3.84 -4.24
C LEU A 181 -3.54 -5.11 -5.08
N TYR A 182 -3.10 -4.94 -6.32
CA TYR A 182 -2.63 -6.03 -7.17
C TYR A 182 -1.41 -5.62 -7.99
N GLY A 183 -0.68 -6.62 -8.47
CA GLY A 183 0.55 -6.41 -9.23
C GLY A 183 1.77 -7.09 -8.58
N PRO A 184 2.94 -7.09 -9.25
CA PRO A 184 4.15 -7.71 -8.72
C PRO A 184 4.51 -7.21 -7.32
N GLY A 185 4.89 -8.14 -6.42
CA GLY A 185 5.17 -7.84 -5.02
C GLY A 185 3.96 -7.88 -4.07
N ARG A 186 2.73 -8.11 -4.58
CA ARG A 186 1.56 -8.34 -3.73
C ARG A 186 1.38 -9.84 -3.44
N ASP A 187 2.18 -10.36 -2.54
CA ASP A 187 2.34 -11.78 -2.23
C ASP A 187 1.71 -12.20 -0.89
N GLN A 188 1.39 -11.26 0.00
CA GLN A 188 0.88 -11.53 1.35
C GLN A 188 -0.38 -10.71 1.67
N GLY A 189 -1.12 -11.18 2.68
CA GLY A 189 -2.32 -10.54 3.19
C GLY A 189 -3.60 -11.11 2.57
N MET A 190 -4.73 -10.81 3.22
CA MET A 190 -6.04 -11.36 2.90
C MET A 190 -6.46 -11.09 1.44
N THR A 191 -6.11 -9.93 0.89
CA THR A 191 -6.49 -9.51 -0.46
C THR A 191 -5.38 -9.74 -1.50
N SER A 192 -4.39 -10.62 -1.25
CA SER A 192 -3.33 -10.95 -2.22
C SER A 192 -3.75 -11.98 -3.27
N SER A 193 -4.86 -12.68 -3.05
CA SER A 193 -5.30 -13.80 -3.91
C SER A 193 -5.47 -13.44 -5.39
N PRO A 194 -5.99 -12.28 -5.80
CA PRO A 194 -6.03 -11.92 -7.22
C PRO A 194 -4.63 -11.87 -7.87
N THR A 195 -3.63 -11.33 -7.17
CA THR A 195 -2.25 -11.32 -7.69
C THR A 195 -1.66 -12.72 -7.75
N LYS A 196 -1.94 -13.58 -6.76
CA LYS A 196 -1.54 -14.99 -6.78
C LYS A 196 -2.21 -15.76 -7.92
N ALA A 197 -3.48 -15.46 -8.22
CA ALA A 197 -4.16 -16.00 -9.40
C ALA A 197 -3.49 -15.57 -10.70
N MET A 198 -3.03 -14.32 -10.82
CA MET A 198 -2.27 -13.83 -11.98
C MET A 198 -0.92 -14.54 -12.10
N LEU A 199 -0.21 -14.80 -10.99
CA LEU A 199 1.04 -15.59 -10.99
C LEU A 199 0.79 -17.04 -11.42
N SER A 200 -0.26 -17.67 -10.89
CA SER A 200 -0.66 -19.03 -11.28
C SER A 200 -1.05 -19.09 -12.76
N ALA A 201 -1.79 -18.09 -13.25
CA ALA A 201 -2.12 -17.98 -14.67
C ALA A 201 -0.87 -17.81 -15.55
N ALA A 202 0.11 -17.01 -15.15
CA ALA A 202 1.38 -16.87 -15.84
C ALA A 202 2.09 -18.22 -16.03
N ALA A 203 2.02 -19.08 -15.01
CA ALA A 203 2.56 -20.46 -15.02
C ALA A 203 1.64 -21.50 -15.69
N GLY A 204 0.45 -21.11 -16.18
CA GLY A 204 -0.53 -22.02 -16.78
C GLY A 204 -1.28 -22.92 -15.80
N ARG A 205 -1.23 -22.60 -14.47
CA ARG A 205 -1.83 -23.37 -13.36
C ARG A 205 -3.22 -22.84 -13.01
N ALA A 206 -4.00 -23.69 -12.36
CA ALA A 206 -5.27 -23.32 -11.74
C ALA A 206 -5.04 -22.56 -10.43
N PHE A 207 -6.01 -21.73 -10.04
CA PHE A 207 -6.01 -21.05 -8.75
C PHE A 207 -7.45 -20.76 -8.29
N HIS A 208 -7.68 -20.83 -6.99
CA HIS A 208 -8.96 -20.48 -6.39
C HIS A 208 -8.81 -19.23 -5.49
N ILE A 209 -9.59 -18.18 -5.80
CA ILE A 209 -9.65 -16.95 -5.01
C ILE A 209 -10.72 -17.15 -3.91
N PRO A 210 -10.39 -17.08 -2.60
CA PRO A 210 -11.30 -17.44 -1.51
C PRO A 210 -12.29 -16.33 -1.15
N TYR A 211 -12.64 -15.46 -2.08
CA TYR A 211 -13.66 -14.43 -1.94
C TYR A 211 -14.12 -13.92 -3.31
N GLY A 212 -15.26 -13.23 -3.31
CA GLY A 212 -15.84 -12.60 -4.50
C GLY A 212 -16.34 -11.19 -4.21
N GLY A 213 -17.41 -10.83 -4.89
CA GLY A 213 -18.06 -9.52 -4.78
C GLY A 213 -17.34 -8.40 -5.51
N ARG A 214 -17.89 -7.20 -5.37
CA ARG A 214 -17.43 -5.96 -6.01
C ARG A 214 -16.49 -5.22 -5.07
N GLY A 215 -15.49 -4.53 -5.62
CA GLY A 215 -14.56 -3.71 -4.82
C GLY A 215 -13.55 -2.95 -5.67
N CYS A 216 -12.76 -2.12 -5.02
CA CYS A 216 -11.75 -1.28 -5.66
C CYS A 216 -10.45 -2.06 -5.87
N MET A 217 -10.06 -2.25 -7.13
CA MET A 217 -8.81 -2.88 -7.54
C MET A 217 -7.78 -1.81 -7.88
N GLN A 218 -6.62 -1.85 -7.22
CA GLN A 218 -5.61 -0.80 -7.29
C GLN A 218 -4.27 -1.37 -7.75
N TYR A 219 -3.75 -0.86 -8.86
CA TYR A 219 -2.45 -1.27 -9.36
C TYR A 219 -1.31 -0.69 -8.51
N ASN A 220 -0.38 -1.52 -8.09
CA ASN A 220 0.67 -1.15 -7.13
C ASN A 220 1.46 0.09 -7.52
N ASP A 221 1.83 0.23 -8.80
CA ASP A 221 2.62 1.36 -9.31
C ASP A 221 1.85 2.68 -9.22
N ASP A 222 0.53 2.65 -9.50
CA ASP A 222 -0.33 3.83 -9.40
C ASP A 222 -0.39 4.35 -7.96
N ILE A 223 -0.60 3.44 -7.02
CA ILE A 223 -0.65 3.78 -5.59
C ILE A 223 0.69 4.34 -5.11
N ALA A 224 1.80 3.75 -5.51
CA ALA A 224 3.13 4.24 -5.17
C ALA A 224 3.36 5.67 -5.68
N LYS A 225 2.94 5.97 -6.90
CA LYS A 225 3.01 7.32 -7.48
C LYS A 225 2.14 8.33 -6.73
N MET A 226 0.96 7.90 -6.25
CA MET A 226 0.10 8.76 -5.42
C MET A 226 0.78 9.12 -4.09
N PHE A 227 1.42 8.16 -3.41
CA PHE A 227 2.19 8.43 -2.18
C PHE A 227 3.35 9.39 -2.43
N ILE A 228 4.11 9.23 -3.52
CA ILE A 228 5.21 10.13 -3.87
C ILE A 228 4.68 11.54 -4.16
N ARG A 229 3.60 11.65 -4.95
CA ARG A 229 2.99 12.94 -5.28
C ARG A 229 2.46 13.64 -4.02
N ALA A 230 1.78 12.91 -3.13
CA ALA A 230 1.29 13.44 -1.86
C ALA A 230 2.43 13.97 -0.98
N ALA A 231 3.59 13.32 -0.99
CA ALA A 231 4.75 13.76 -0.22
C ALA A 231 5.40 15.05 -0.78
N ARG A 232 5.20 15.35 -2.07
CA ARG A 232 5.81 16.49 -2.75
C ARG A 232 4.96 17.76 -2.75
N ILE A 233 3.64 17.62 -2.56
CA ILE A 233 2.79 18.80 -2.59
C ILE A 233 2.89 19.57 -1.28
N PRO A 234 2.89 20.91 -1.31
CA PRO A 234 2.72 21.72 -0.11
C PRO A 234 1.31 21.49 0.42
N TYR A 235 1.21 21.09 1.69
CA TYR A 235 -0.07 20.83 2.34
C TYR A 235 -0.09 21.39 3.76
N GLN A 236 -1.23 21.92 4.17
CA GLN A 236 -1.48 22.37 5.53
C GLN A 236 -2.78 21.74 6.04
N GLY A 237 -2.67 20.89 7.05
CA GLY A 237 -3.77 20.12 7.60
C GLY A 237 -3.36 18.69 7.89
N ALA A 238 -4.31 17.90 8.37
CA ALA A 238 -4.18 16.47 8.60
C ALA A 238 -5.44 15.78 8.06
N GLU A 239 -5.42 15.45 6.78
CA GLU A 239 -6.57 14.86 6.09
C GLU A 239 -6.24 13.45 5.60
N VAL A 240 -7.27 12.63 5.48
CA VAL A 240 -7.13 11.25 4.99
C VAL A 240 -8.08 11.03 3.83
N PHE A 241 -7.54 10.58 2.71
CA PHE A 241 -8.27 10.46 1.47
C PHE A 241 -8.50 9.01 1.07
N ASN A 242 -9.66 8.74 0.52
CA ASN A 242 -9.94 7.49 -0.15
C ASN A 242 -9.15 7.39 -1.45
N VAL A 243 -8.79 6.16 -1.80
CA VAL A 243 -8.24 5.82 -3.12
C VAL A 243 -9.18 4.83 -3.77
N ARG A 244 -9.69 5.16 -4.96
CA ARG A 244 -10.69 4.33 -5.65
C ARG A 244 -10.05 3.28 -6.56
N GLY A 245 -9.31 3.66 -7.57
CA GLY A 245 -8.82 2.75 -8.61
C GLY A 245 -9.95 2.19 -9.49
N SER A 246 -9.75 1.02 -10.08
CA SER A 246 -10.77 0.34 -10.89
C SER A 246 -11.78 -0.38 -10.01
N VAL A 247 -13.06 -0.01 -10.07
CA VAL A 247 -14.14 -0.74 -9.39
C VAL A 247 -14.57 -1.92 -10.24
N ALA A 248 -14.45 -3.14 -9.72
CA ALA A 248 -14.73 -4.36 -10.46
C ALA A 248 -15.31 -5.46 -9.56
N ASP A 249 -16.17 -6.29 -10.14
CA ASP A 249 -16.55 -7.57 -9.56
C ASP A 249 -15.43 -8.62 -9.76
N MET A 250 -15.37 -9.61 -8.90
CA MET A 250 -14.35 -10.66 -9.01
C MET A 250 -14.49 -11.45 -10.32
N SER A 251 -15.66 -11.58 -10.87
CA SER A 251 -15.88 -12.17 -12.21
C SER A 251 -15.21 -11.37 -13.32
N GLU A 252 -15.17 -10.04 -13.21
CA GLU A 252 -14.48 -9.15 -14.17
C GLU A 252 -12.95 -9.29 -14.01
N VAL A 253 -12.46 -9.45 -12.78
CA VAL A 253 -11.03 -9.73 -12.52
C VAL A 253 -10.61 -11.06 -13.16
N VAL A 254 -11.40 -12.12 -12.96
CA VAL A 254 -11.16 -13.44 -13.58
C VAL A 254 -11.22 -13.35 -15.09
N ALA A 255 -12.22 -12.68 -15.64
CA ALA A 255 -12.34 -12.46 -17.10
C ALA A 255 -11.12 -11.73 -17.67
N ALA A 256 -10.59 -10.72 -16.96
CA ALA A 256 -9.36 -10.02 -17.36
C ALA A 256 -8.13 -10.93 -17.34
N ILE A 257 -8.01 -11.83 -16.35
CA ILE A 257 -6.93 -12.84 -16.28
C ILE A 257 -7.03 -13.79 -17.45
N GLU A 258 -8.21 -14.33 -17.74
CA GLU A 258 -8.45 -15.26 -18.86
C GLU A 258 -8.21 -14.61 -20.22
N ALA A 259 -8.59 -13.35 -20.37
CA ALA A 259 -8.32 -12.58 -21.60
C ALA A 259 -6.81 -12.37 -21.81
N ALA A 260 -6.06 -12.09 -20.74
CA ALA A 260 -4.61 -11.92 -20.79
C ALA A 260 -3.86 -13.26 -20.99
N LYS A 261 -4.43 -14.37 -20.53
CA LYS A 261 -3.85 -15.73 -20.65
C LYS A 261 -4.92 -16.76 -21.01
N PRO A 262 -5.32 -16.87 -22.28
CA PRO A 262 -6.43 -17.75 -22.71
C PRO A 262 -6.25 -19.23 -22.37
N SER A 263 -5.01 -19.70 -22.18
CA SER A 263 -4.71 -21.10 -21.82
C SER A 263 -5.14 -21.51 -20.41
N VAL A 264 -5.55 -20.54 -19.58
CA VAL A 264 -6.09 -20.78 -18.22
C VAL A 264 -7.61 -20.58 -18.13
N LYS A 265 -8.29 -20.47 -19.25
CA LYS A 265 -9.77 -20.31 -19.27
C LYS A 265 -10.44 -21.43 -18.47
N GLY A 266 -11.30 -21.07 -17.51
CA GLY A 266 -11.98 -21.97 -16.58
C GLY A 266 -11.11 -22.57 -15.47
N LYS A 267 -9.83 -22.19 -15.39
CA LYS A 267 -8.92 -22.66 -14.32
C LYS A 267 -8.81 -21.70 -13.13
N ILE A 268 -9.22 -20.44 -13.30
CA ILE A 268 -9.26 -19.47 -12.23
C ILE A 268 -10.69 -19.38 -11.72
N THR A 269 -10.89 -19.74 -10.46
CA THR A 269 -12.21 -19.76 -9.82
C THR A 269 -12.25 -18.86 -8.59
N PHE A 270 -13.41 -18.53 -8.08
CA PHE A 270 -13.55 -17.71 -6.89
C PHE A 270 -14.80 -18.09 -6.09
N ASP A 271 -14.78 -17.80 -4.77
CA ASP A 271 -15.95 -17.90 -3.92
C ASP A 271 -16.90 -16.71 -4.14
N PRO A 272 -18.23 -16.92 -4.08
CA PRO A 272 -19.18 -15.83 -4.27
C PRO A 272 -19.27 -14.85 -3.08
N LYS A 273 -18.73 -15.22 -1.90
CA LYS A 273 -18.83 -14.41 -0.69
C LYS A 273 -17.96 -13.15 -0.79
N PRO A 274 -18.55 -11.93 -0.68
CA PRO A 274 -17.77 -10.70 -0.72
C PRO A 274 -16.90 -10.51 0.53
N LEU A 275 -15.87 -9.70 0.42
CA LEU A 275 -15.13 -9.20 1.58
C LEU A 275 -16.02 -8.24 2.38
N PRO A 276 -15.85 -8.17 3.73
CA PRO A 276 -16.60 -7.24 4.57
C PRO A 276 -16.02 -5.82 4.47
N LEU A 277 -16.06 -5.25 3.28
CA LEU A 277 -15.52 -3.94 2.91
C LEU A 277 -16.52 -3.21 2.01
N PRO A 278 -16.48 -1.89 1.94
CA PRO A 278 -17.31 -1.11 1.02
C PRO A 278 -17.05 -1.52 -0.44
N GLU A 279 -18.09 -1.50 -1.28
CA GLU A 279 -17.95 -1.85 -2.69
C GLU A 279 -17.29 -0.75 -3.51
N GLU A 280 -17.52 0.51 -3.17
CA GLU A 280 -17.02 1.66 -3.90
C GLU A 280 -16.67 2.81 -2.96
N LEU A 281 -15.66 3.59 -3.34
CA LEU A 281 -15.17 4.75 -2.61
C LEU A 281 -15.17 5.98 -3.53
N ASP A 282 -15.49 7.15 -2.96
CA ASP A 282 -15.28 8.44 -3.63
C ASP A 282 -13.83 8.90 -3.41
N ASP A 283 -13.10 9.15 -4.48
CA ASP A 283 -11.75 9.74 -4.47
C ASP A 283 -11.71 11.14 -5.09
N THR A 284 -12.86 11.76 -5.32
CA THR A 284 -12.95 13.13 -5.88
C THR A 284 -12.12 14.13 -5.10
N PRO A 285 -12.12 14.15 -3.74
CA PRO A 285 -11.26 15.05 -2.98
C PRO A 285 -9.76 14.81 -3.19
N LEU A 286 -9.34 13.55 -3.33
CA LEU A 286 -7.94 13.23 -3.64
C LEU A 286 -7.55 13.73 -5.03
N ARG A 287 -8.43 13.59 -6.02
CA ARG A 287 -8.25 14.15 -7.37
C ARG A 287 -8.17 15.68 -7.34
N GLY A 288 -8.99 16.31 -6.53
CA GLY A 288 -8.93 17.77 -6.30
C GLY A 288 -7.58 18.21 -5.74
N LEU A 289 -6.99 17.41 -4.85
CA LEU A 289 -5.72 17.70 -4.19
C LEU A 289 -4.50 17.39 -5.09
N LEU A 290 -4.47 16.20 -5.69
CA LEU A 290 -3.31 15.71 -6.44
C LEU A 290 -3.40 15.95 -7.96
N GLY A 291 -4.54 16.42 -8.48
CA GLY A 291 -4.79 16.50 -9.92
C GLY A 291 -5.07 15.13 -10.53
N ASP A 292 -4.72 14.96 -11.81
CA ASP A 292 -4.91 13.70 -12.52
C ASP A 292 -4.17 12.55 -11.82
N LEU A 293 -4.91 11.62 -11.25
CA LEU A 293 -4.34 10.46 -10.58
C LEU A 293 -3.85 9.43 -11.61
N PRO A 294 -2.71 8.77 -11.36
CA PRO A 294 -2.34 7.60 -12.13
C PRO A 294 -3.42 6.52 -11.94
N GLU A 295 -3.99 6.05 -13.02
CA GLU A 295 -5.08 5.08 -13.01
C GLU A 295 -4.93 4.10 -14.17
N THR A 296 -4.34 2.95 -13.87
CA THR A 296 -4.17 1.86 -14.83
C THR A 296 -5.47 1.07 -14.93
N PRO A 297 -6.13 1.01 -16.10
CA PRO A 297 -7.32 0.19 -16.29
C PRO A 297 -7.06 -1.26 -15.89
N LEU A 298 -8.04 -1.92 -15.23
CA LEU A 298 -7.91 -3.28 -14.72
C LEU A 298 -7.33 -4.26 -15.76
N SER A 299 -7.87 -4.25 -16.98
CA SER A 299 -7.40 -5.14 -18.05
C SER A 299 -5.93 -4.93 -18.42
N LYS A 300 -5.46 -3.68 -18.42
CA LYS A 300 -4.06 -3.34 -18.68
C LYS A 300 -3.16 -3.77 -17.52
N GLY A 301 -3.54 -3.48 -16.28
CA GLY A 301 -2.76 -3.84 -15.10
C GLY A 301 -2.67 -5.36 -14.90
N VAL A 302 -3.76 -6.09 -15.12
CA VAL A 302 -3.77 -7.56 -15.09
C VAL A 302 -2.86 -8.13 -16.17
N LYS A 303 -2.95 -7.66 -17.41
CA LYS A 303 -2.08 -8.09 -18.51
C LYS A 303 -0.60 -7.84 -18.19
N ALA A 304 -0.26 -6.61 -17.78
CA ALA A 304 1.11 -6.24 -17.42
C ALA A 304 1.66 -7.10 -16.26
N THR A 305 0.79 -7.41 -15.27
CA THR A 305 1.17 -8.28 -14.15
C THR A 305 1.48 -9.70 -14.60
N ILE A 306 0.65 -10.29 -15.48
CA ILE A 306 0.86 -11.65 -16.00
C ILE A 306 2.12 -11.70 -16.87
N GLU A 307 2.33 -10.74 -17.77
CA GLU A 307 3.53 -10.64 -18.60
C GLU A 307 4.79 -10.49 -17.73
N PHE A 308 4.74 -9.67 -16.70
CA PHE A 308 5.84 -9.54 -15.74
C PHE A 308 6.15 -10.89 -15.06
N PHE A 309 5.13 -11.60 -14.58
CA PHE A 309 5.34 -12.89 -13.94
C PHE A 309 5.85 -13.97 -14.91
N GLN A 310 5.40 -13.98 -16.16
CA GLN A 310 5.93 -14.87 -17.17
C GLN A 310 7.44 -14.66 -17.38
N GLN A 311 7.86 -13.39 -17.47
CA GLN A 311 9.28 -13.06 -17.59
C GLN A 311 10.06 -13.43 -16.33
N ALA A 312 9.52 -13.12 -15.13
CA ALA A 312 10.18 -13.43 -13.86
C ALA A 312 10.32 -14.94 -13.61
N LEU A 313 9.35 -15.74 -14.06
CA LEU A 313 9.44 -17.21 -14.05
C LEU A 313 10.51 -17.71 -15.02
N ALA A 314 10.56 -17.17 -16.23
CA ALA A 314 11.56 -17.54 -17.25
C ALA A 314 12.99 -17.19 -16.79
N ASP A 315 13.16 -16.06 -16.10
CA ASP A 315 14.43 -15.58 -15.55
C ASP A 315 14.82 -16.29 -14.23
N GLY A 316 13.96 -17.15 -13.67
CA GLY A 316 14.18 -17.80 -12.38
C GLY A 316 14.13 -16.85 -11.15
N ARG A 317 13.57 -15.65 -11.31
CA ARG A 317 13.44 -14.66 -10.21
C ARG A 317 12.35 -15.01 -9.20
N ILE A 318 11.37 -15.81 -9.62
CA ILE A 318 10.29 -16.33 -8.77
C ILE A 318 9.99 -17.78 -9.13
N THR A 319 9.36 -18.48 -8.20
CA THR A 319 8.80 -19.82 -8.40
C THR A 319 7.33 -19.80 -8.01
N VAL A 320 6.54 -20.68 -8.59
CA VAL A 320 5.17 -20.95 -8.11
C VAL A 320 5.27 -22.12 -7.15
N GLU A 321 4.95 -21.87 -5.88
CA GLU A 321 4.83 -22.94 -4.89
C GLU A 321 3.82 -23.98 -5.38
N SER A 322 4.13 -25.25 -5.16
CA SER A 322 3.33 -26.42 -5.59
C SER A 322 2.04 -26.55 -4.82
#